data_c8fb2f146614614c02a63c2da8568210
#
_entry.id   c8fb2f146614614c02a63c2da8568210
#
_cell.length_a   1.000
_cell.length_b   1.000
_cell.length_c   1.000
_cell.angle_alpha   90.00
_cell.angle_beta   90.00
_cell.angle_gamma   90.00
#
_symmetry.space_group_name_H-M   'P 1'
#
loop_
_entity.id
_entity.type
_entity.pdbx_description
1 polymer ?
#
loop_
_entity_poly.entity_id
_entity_poly.type
_entity_poly.pdbx_seq_one_letter_code
_entity_poly.pdbx_strand_id
1 'polypeptide(L)'
;MPPVERIDTLLKALTDSRRGPTVLRVNDTRVVLRPRDNEPFLVMQAHICPLPRHSGPRAALCEALLMGNTRLGDSDRLGIEPAENAAVYQRVVDIELDAEALGHELWDLIDAAEQFRQGLGHD
;
A
#
# COMPACT_ATOMS: atom_id res chain seq x y z
N MET A 1 5.17 4.85 17.56
CA MET A 1 4.91 3.41 17.68
C MET A 1 3.40 3.16 17.71
N PRO A 2 2.89 2.17 16.98
CA PRO A 2 1.46 1.90 16.98
C PRO A 2 0.99 1.38 18.34
N PRO A 3 -0.28 1.61 18.70
CA PRO A 3 -0.89 0.99 19.88
C PRO A 3 -0.85 -0.53 19.79
N VAL A 4 -0.79 -1.21 20.93
CA VAL A 4 -0.72 -2.68 20.98
C VAL A 4 -1.89 -3.31 20.24
N GLU A 5 -3.10 -2.75 20.40
CA GLU A 5 -4.31 -3.27 19.75
C GLU A 5 -4.19 -3.26 18.22
N ARG A 6 -3.54 -2.23 17.66
CA ARG A 6 -3.31 -2.15 16.22
C ARG A 6 -2.30 -3.18 15.76
N ILE A 7 -1.27 -3.44 16.57
CA ILE A 7 -0.29 -4.48 16.24
C ILE A 7 -0.98 -5.84 16.15
N ASP A 8 -1.82 -6.17 17.14
CA ASP A 8 -2.55 -7.43 17.12
C ASP A 8 -3.46 -7.55 15.90
N THR A 9 -4.16 -6.48 15.56
CA THR A 9 -5.01 -6.45 14.37
C THR A 9 -4.19 -6.68 13.09
N LEU A 10 -3.03 -6.03 12.99
CA LEU A 10 -2.16 -6.18 11.83
C LEU A 10 -1.61 -7.59 11.72
N LEU A 11 -1.18 -8.18 12.84
CA LEU A 11 -0.65 -9.55 12.84
C LEU A 11 -1.72 -10.55 12.43
N LYS A 12 -2.95 -10.37 12.89
CA LYS A 12 -4.06 -11.22 12.49
C LYS A 12 -4.34 -11.09 10.99
N ALA A 13 -4.36 -9.86 10.48
CA ALA A 13 -4.59 -9.61 9.06
C ALA A 13 -3.50 -10.26 8.21
N LEU A 14 -2.24 -10.18 8.64
CA LEU A 14 -1.13 -10.80 7.93
C LEU A 14 -1.23 -12.31 7.93
N THR A 15 -1.68 -12.91 9.04
CA THR A 15 -1.91 -14.34 9.11
C THR A 15 -3.03 -14.75 8.14
N ASP A 16 -4.12 -13.99 8.12
CA ASP A 16 -5.27 -14.27 7.26
C ASP A 16 -4.91 -14.08 5.78
N SER A 17 -4.02 -13.11 5.46
CA SER A 17 -3.63 -12.82 4.08
C SER A 17 -2.91 -13.99 3.40
N ARG A 18 -2.32 -14.89 4.17
CA ARG A 18 -1.68 -16.11 3.63
C ARG A 18 -2.70 -17.07 3.04
N ARG A 19 -3.97 -16.91 3.38
CA ARG A 19 -5.07 -17.75 2.88
C ARG A 19 -5.81 -17.13 1.70
N GLY A 20 -5.57 -15.85 1.42
CA GLY A 20 -6.25 -15.13 0.34
C GLY A 20 -6.18 -13.63 0.56
N PRO A 21 -6.77 -12.84 -0.35
CA PRO A 21 -6.76 -11.39 -0.20
C PRO A 21 -7.44 -10.93 1.08
N THR A 22 -6.81 -9.98 1.76
CA THR A 22 -7.31 -9.42 3.02
C THR A 22 -7.31 -7.91 2.91
N VAL A 23 -8.40 -7.28 3.33
CA VAL A 23 -8.54 -5.81 3.34
C VAL A 23 -8.58 -5.34 4.79
N LEU A 24 -7.81 -4.30 5.09
CA LEU A 24 -7.82 -3.69 6.41
C LEU A 24 -7.71 -2.18 6.28
N ARG A 25 -8.03 -1.49 7.36
CA ARG A 25 -7.94 -0.03 7.41
C ARG A 25 -7.10 0.37 8.62
N VAL A 26 -6.08 1.19 8.37
CA VAL A 26 -5.17 1.67 9.41
C VAL A 26 -5.02 3.18 9.23
N ASN A 27 -5.36 3.96 10.26
CA ASN A 27 -5.30 5.42 10.21
C ASN A 27 -5.99 6.00 8.98
N ASP A 28 -7.20 5.49 8.68
CA ASP A 28 -7.99 5.89 7.52
C ASP A 28 -7.38 5.52 6.17
N THR A 29 -6.30 4.74 6.17
CA THR A 29 -5.72 4.22 4.94
C THR A 29 -6.23 2.81 4.68
N ARG A 30 -6.82 2.59 3.52
CA ARG A 30 -7.26 1.27 3.09
C ARG A 30 -6.05 0.50 2.55
N VAL A 31 -5.84 -0.70 3.06
CA VAL A 31 -4.73 -1.55 2.64
C VAL A 31 -5.29 -2.89 2.19
N VAL A 32 -4.78 -3.37 1.06
CA VAL A 32 -5.11 -4.71 0.55
C VAL A 32 -3.85 -5.55 0.55
N LEU A 33 -3.94 -6.74 1.17
CA LEU A 33 -2.84 -7.70 1.23
C LEU A 33 -3.23 -8.89 0.36
N ARG A 34 -2.40 -9.20 -0.65
CA ARG A 34 -2.66 -10.30 -1.58
C ARG A 34 -1.46 -11.21 -1.70
N PRO A 35 -1.58 -12.51 -1.40
CA PRO A 35 -0.52 -13.44 -1.75
C PRO A 35 -0.48 -13.60 -3.27
N ARG A 36 0.72 -13.74 -3.84
CA ARG A 36 0.86 -14.07 -5.25
C ARG A 36 0.69 -15.56 -5.45
N ASP A 37 -0.06 -15.92 -6.49
CA ASP A 37 -0.29 -17.33 -6.82
C ASP A 37 1.03 -18.01 -7.18
N ASN A 38 1.32 -19.13 -6.50
CA ASN A 38 2.50 -19.96 -6.77
C ASN A 38 3.85 -19.24 -6.57
N GLU A 39 3.86 -18.10 -5.89
CA GLU A 39 5.09 -17.38 -5.60
C GLU A 39 5.18 -17.09 -4.09
N PRO A 40 6.40 -17.07 -3.52
CA PRO A 40 6.55 -16.82 -2.08
C PRO A 40 6.51 -15.33 -1.74
N PHE A 41 5.64 -14.56 -2.39
CA PHE A 41 5.55 -13.11 -2.21
C PHE A 41 4.15 -12.69 -1.80
N LEU A 42 4.11 -11.64 -1.00
CA LEU A 42 2.89 -10.97 -0.59
C LEU A 42 2.92 -9.55 -1.17
N VAL A 43 1.85 -9.17 -1.86
CA VAL A 43 1.69 -7.81 -2.39
C VAL A 43 0.88 -7.01 -1.39
N MET A 44 1.43 -5.90 -0.92
CA MET A 44 0.76 -4.95 -0.03
C MET A 44 0.44 -3.68 -0.81
N GLN A 45 -0.83 -3.27 -0.84
CA GLN A 45 -1.26 -2.06 -1.54
C GLN A 45 -1.95 -1.11 -0.56
N ALA A 46 -1.40 0.08 -0.39
CA ALA A 46 -2.01 1.13 0.41
C ALA A 46 -2.64 2.18 -0.51
N HIS A 47 -3.91 2.49 -0.30
CA HIS A 47 -4.61 3.50 -1.10
C HIS A 47 -4.08 4.88 -0.77
N ILE A 48 -3.80 5.67 -1.82
CA ILE A 48 -3.37 7.06 -1.69
C ILE A 48 -4.57 7.98 -1.81
N CYS A 49 -5.28 7.90 -2.93
CA CYS A 49 -6.46 8.74 -3.19
C CYS A 49 -7.25 8.16 -4.36
N PRO A 50 -8.54 8.50 -4.48
CA PRO A 50 -9.30 8.14 -5.67
C PRO A 50 -8.74 8.84 -6.91
N LEU A 51 -8.92 8.24 -8.08
CA LEU A 51 -8.56 8.90 -9.33
C LEU A 51 -9.51 10.05 -9.61
N PRO A 52 -8.99 11.24 -9.97
CA PRO A 52 -9.85 12.34 -10.39
C PRO A 52 -10.67 11.98 -11.63
N ARG A 53 -11.88 12.53 -11.73
CA ARG A 53 -12.75 12.30 -12.88
C ARG A 53 -12.37 13.17 -14.06
N HIS A 54 -11.81 14.35 -13.81
CA HIS A 54 -11.46 15.31 -14.86
C HIS A 54 -10.05 15.02 -15.40
N SER A 55 -9.87 15.20 -16.70
CA SER A 55 -8.65 14.82 -17.41
C SER A 55 -7.40 15.59 -16.92
N GLY A 56 -7.54 16.88 -16.61
CA GLY A 56 -6.42 17.69 -16.14
C GLY A 56 -5.85 17.19 -14.81
N PRO A 57 -6.66 17.16 -13.73
CA PRO A 57 -6.20 16.62 -12.45
C PRO A 57 -5.76 15.15 -12.53
N ARG A 58 -6.43 14.36 -13.37
CA ARG A 58 -6.05 12.95 -13.56
C ARG A 58 -4.68 12.82 -14.17
N ALA A 59 -4.37 13.61 -15.22
CA ALA A 59 -3.06 13.62 -15.84
C ALA A 59 -1.98 14.08 -14.87
N ALA A 60 -2.27 15.11 -14.07
CA ALA A 60 -1.34 15.62 -13.06
C ALA A 60 -1.02 14.55 -12.02
N LEU A 61 -2.02 13.80 -11.57
CA LEU A 61 -1.81 12.70 -10.63
C LEU A 61 -0.94 11.61 -11.25
N CYS A 62 -1.24 11.20 -12.49
CA CYS A 62 -0.46 10.17 -13.18
C CYS A 62 1.00 10.60 -13.34
N GLU A 63 1.25 11.86 -13.67
CA GLU A 63 2.60 12.40 -13.76
C GLU A 63 3.31 12.32 -12.41
N ALA A 64 2.64 12.70 -11.33
CA ALA A 64 3.21 12.62 -9.99
C ALA A 64 3.57 11.18 -9.61
N LEU A 65 2.72 10.21 -9.96
CA LEU A 65 3.00 8.79 -9.73
C LEU A 65 4.23 8.32 -10.51
N LEU A 66 4.34 8.70 -11.78
CA LEU A 66 5.48 8.34 -12.60
C LEU A 66 6.77 8.93 -12.05
N MET A 67 6.75 10.19 -11.67
CA MET A 67 7.93 10.85 -11.10
C MET A 67 8.31 10.25 -9.75
N GLY A 68 7.31 9.93 -8.92
CA GLY A 68 7.54 9.27 -7.65
C GLY A 68 8.25 7.94 -7.80
N ASN A 69 7.87 7.16 -8.82
CA ASN A 69 8.48 5.86 -9.08
C ASN A 69 9.98 5.92 -9.34
N THR A 70 10.48 7.03 -9.86
CA THR A 70 11.92 7.17 -10.12
C THR A 70 12.76 7.20 -8.85
N ARG A 71 12.13 7.43 -7.70
CA ARG A 71 12.80 7.54 -6.39
C ARG A 71 12.62 6.31 -5.52
N LEU A 72 11.82 5.34 -5.97
CA LEU A 72 11.53 4.16 -5.17
C LEU A 72 12.49 3.02 -5.50
N GLY A 73 12.70 2.13 -4.52
CA GLY A 73 13.48 0.91 -4.72
C GLY A 73 12.68 -0.12 -5.52
N ASP A 74 13.34 -1.25 -5.79
CA ASP A 74 12.78 -2.28 -6.65
C ASP A 74 11.52 -2.96 -6.08
N SER A 75 11.37 -2.94 -4.76
CA SER A 75 10.23 -3.59 -4.11
C SER A 75 8.99 -2.70 -4.03
N ASP A 76 9.13 -1.41 -4.29
CA ASP A 76 8.08 -0.43 -4.13
C ASP A 76 7.66 0.16 -5.46
N ARG A 77 6.37 0.47 -5.60
CA ARG A 77 5.83 1.05 -6.82
C ARG A 77 4.58 1.87 -6.54
N LEU A 78 4.48 3.01 -7.21
CA LEU A 78 3.25 3.78 -7.27
C LEU A 78 2.50 3.40 -8.53
N GLY A 79 1.20 3.27 -8.45
CA GLY A 79 0.41 2.87 -9.60
C GLY A 79 -1.07 3.13 -9.41
N ILE A 80 -1.85 2.57 -10.32
CA ILE A 80 -3.30 2.68 -10.32
C ILE A 80 -3.88 1.28 -10.15
N GLU A 81 -4.83 1.15 -9.23
CA GLU A 81 -5.61 -0.07 -9.09
C GLU A 81 -6.92 0.13 -9.85
N PRO A 82 -7.10 -0.53 -11.02
CA PRO A 82 -8.28 -0.30 -11.85
C PRO A 82 -9.59 -0.70 -11.17
N ALA A 83 -9.60 -1.80 -10.43
CA ALA A 83 -10.82 -2.28 -9.78
C ALA A 83 -11.34 -1.30 -8.73
N GLU A 84 -10.43 -0.59 -8.06
CA GLU A 84 -10.78 0.39 -7.02
C GLU A 84 -10.81 1.82 -7.56
N ASN A 85 -10.35 2.01 -8.80
CA ASN A 85 -10.24 3.34 -9.43
C ASN A 85 -9.48 4.32 -8.52
N ALA A 86 -8.33 3.89 -8.04
CA ALA A 86 -7.55 4.63 -7.04
C ALA A 86 -6.06 4.56 -7.32
N ALA A 87 -5.33 5.60 -6.89
CA ALA A 87 -3.88 5.57 -6.85
C ALA A 87 -3.45 4.76 -5.61
N VAL A 88 -2.43 3.94 -5.76
CA VAL A 88 -1.94 3.08 -4.70
C VAL A 88 -0.43 3.13 -4.59
N TYR A 89 0.08 2.91 -3.37
CA TYR A 89 1.49 2.63 -3.11
C TYR A 89 1.59 1.13 -2.87
N GLN A 90 2.40 0.45 -3.66
CA GLN A 90 2.51 -1.01 -3.60
C GLN A 90 3.90 -1.43 -3.15
N ARG A 91 3.96 -2.45 -2.31
CA ARG A 91 5.20 -3.08 -1.89
C ARG A 91 5.05 -4.59 -1.99
N VAL A 92 6.09 -5.25 -2.49
CA VAL A 92 6.15 -6.71 -2.58
C VAL A 92 7.14 -7.18 -1.52
N VAL A 93 6.70 -8.09 -0.66
CA VAL A 93 7.54 -8.63 0.41
C VAL A 93 7.51 -10.15 0.39
N ASP A 94 8.52 -10.76 1.04
CA ASP A 94 8.60 -12.21 1.15
C ASP A 94 7.56 -12.70 2.16
N ILE A 95 6.70 -13.64 1.75
CA ILE A 95 5.65 -14.18 2.60
C ILE A 95 6.23 -15.05 3.72
N GLU A 96 7.48 -15.48 3.60
CA GLU A 96 8.16 -16.28 4.61
C GLU A 96 8.69 -15.47 5.79
N LEU A 97 8.66 -14.12 5.70
CA LEU A 97 9.03 -13.28 6.83
C LEU A 97 8.11 -13.58 8.01
N ASP A 98 8.65 -13.47 9.24
CA ASP A 98 7.80 -13.65 10.40
C ASP A 98 6.80 -12.50 10.54
N ALA A 99 5.80 -12.69 11.39
CA ALA A 99 4.70 -11.73 11.52
C ALA A 99 5.18 -10.35 11.96
N GLU A 100 6.20 -10.29 12.84
CA GLU A 100 6.74 -9.02 13.30
C GLU A 100 7.40 -8.25 12.16
N ALA A 101 8.23 -8.93 11.36
CA ALA A 101 8.87 -8.31 10.21
C ALA A 101 7.86 -7.85 9.17
N LEU A 102 6.82 -8.65 8.91
CA LEU A 102 5.75 -8.26 8.00
C LEU A 102 4.99 -7.05 8.54
N GLY A 103 4.77 -6.98 9.85
CA GLY A 103 4.13 -5.83 10.48
C GLY A 103 4.93 -4.55 10.28
N HIS A 104 6.26 -4.62 10.42
CA HIS A 104 7.13 -3.47 10.15
C HIS A 104 7.05 -3.03 8.70
N GLU A 105 7.05 -3.98 7.76
CA GLU A 105 6.91 -3.68 6.34
C GLU A 105 5.59 -2.98 6.05
N LEU A 106 4.52 -3.45 6.67
CA LEU A 106 3.19 -2.87 6.50
C LEU A 106 3.14 -1.43 7.04
N TRP A 107 3.71 -1.17 8.22
CA TRP A 107 3.76 0.18 8.77
C TRP A 107 4.55 1.13 7.87
N ASP A 108 5.72 0.69 7.39
CA ASP A 108 6.52 1.50 6.48
C ASP A 108 5.74 1.83 5.21
N LEU A 109 5.00 0.87 4.69
CA LEU A 109 4.16 1.07 3.51
C LEU A 109 3.10 2.15 3.77
N ILE A 110 2.41 2.07 4.90
CA ILE A 110 1.36 3.02 5.27
C ILE A 110 1.94 4.42 5.43
N ASP A 111 3.08 4.54 6.13
CA ASP A 111 3.74 5.82 6.30
C ASP A 111 4.16 6.43 4.97
N ALA A 112 4.72 5.62 4.07
CA ALA A 112 5.14 6.07 2.76
C ALA A 112 3.94 6.55 1.94
N ALA A 113 2.82 5.84 1.99
CA ALA A 113 1.61 6.23 1.28
C ALA A 113 1.04 7.54 1.83
N GLU A 114 1.05 7.71 3.15
CA GLU A 114 0.56 8.93 3.78
C GLU A 114 1.44 10.13 3.43
N GLN A 115 2.76 9.96 3.44
CA GLN A 115 3.69 11.02 3.05
C GLN A 115 3.48 11.43 1.60
N PHE A 116 3.29 10.46 0.72
CA PHE A 116 3.04 10.76 -0.69
C PHE A 116 1.73 11.53 -0.85
N ARG A 117 0.68 11.11 -0.15
CA ARG A 117 -0.62 11.79 -0.17
C ARG A 117 -0.50 13.24 0.30
N GLN A 118 0.25 13.47 1.37
CA GLN A 118 0.48 14.83 1.89
C GLN A 118 1.19 15.70 0.88
N GLY A 119 2.18 15.14 0.18
CA GLY A 119 2.88 15.87 -0.87
C GLY A 119 1.96 16.29 -2.02
N LEU A 120 0.99 15.44 -2.36
CA LEU A 120 -0.01 15.80 -3.38
C LEU A 120 -0.90 16.95 -2.94
N GLY A 121 -1.19 17.03 -1.65
CA GLY A 121 -2.07 18.07 -1.11
C GLY A 121 -1.44 19.45 -1.00
N HIS A 122 -0.15 19.59 -1.23
CA HIS A 122 0.56 20.86 -1.10
C HIS A 122 0.74 21.61 -2.42
N ASP A 123 0.18 21.10 -3.48
CA ASP A 123 0.28 21.75 -4.80
C ASP A 123 -0.71 22.91 -5.00
#